data_b57db79209e452382205418b0ac86c15
#
_entry.id   b57db79209e452382205418b0ac86c15
#
_cell.length_a   1.000
_cell.length_b   1.000
_cell.length_c   1.000
_cell.angle_alpha   90.00
_cell.angle_beta   90.00
_cell.angle_gamma   90.00
#
_symmetry.space_group_name_H-M   'P 1'
#
loop_
_entity.id
_entity.type
_entity.pdbx_description
1 polymer ?
#
loop_
_entity_poly.entity_id
_entity_poly.type
_entity_poly.pdbx_seq_one_letter_code
_entity_poly.pdbx_strand_id
1 'polypeptide(L)'
;MSRSMPLRLQKYMNKNQASSVRPNTTTPPNQRHFSFQPLGFVIVRCIQDKRTAKYWYKSYQSIRRLYPSVPIVIIDDNSNPLYINHKLQSQLTHCQFVQSEYPACGEILGYYYFLKHRWFQKAVVIHDSVFIRAHVDFQACSPVRFIWQIETKGFDDIELETELLQKIGGSYLSLYEDKDKWRGCFGVMAVIDHDFLVKMGDMFKVIGEIKSRRHRSCMERIFAVMCFHHYPDLLSHLSVMGDIHEYPLGWGYT
;
A
#
# COMPACT_ATOMS: atom_id res chain seq x y z
N MET A 1 -26.31 4.28 -5.45
CA MET A 1 -26.62 3.57 -4.19
C MET A 1 -25.34 3.36 -3.44
N SER A 2 -25.15 4.09 -2.34
CA SER A 2 -23.95 3.97 -1.47
C SER A 2 -24.02 2.65 -0.73
N ARG A 3 -23.17 1.68 -1.08
CA ARG A 3 -23.01 0.45 -0.29
C ARG A 3 -22.25 0.81 0.99
N SER A 4 -22.91 0.71 2.12
CA SER A 4 -22.28 0.89 3.44
C SER A 4 -21.22 -0.19 3.65
N MET A 5 -20.09 0.20 4.28
CA MET A 5 -19.01 -0.70 4.69
C MET A 5 -19.59 -1.86 5.52
N PRO A 6 -19.12 -3.11 5.32
CA PRO A 6 -19.59 -4.26 6.11
C PRO A 6 -19.50 -4.01 7.62
N LEU A 7 -20.54 -4.32 8.36
CA LEU A 7 -20.66 -4.10 9.82
C LEU A 7 -19.48 -4.68 10.63
N ARG A 8 -18.86 -5.77 10.18
CA ARG A 8 -17.67 -6.37 10.80
C ARG A 8 -16.44 -5.46 10.71
N LEU A 9 -16.20 -4.84 9.56
CA LEU A 9 -15.09 -3.89 9.35
C LEU A 9 -15.32 -2.61 10.14
N GLN A 10 -16.54 -2.11 10.16
CA GLN A 10 -16.94 -0.93 10.93
C GLN A 10 -16.74 -1.14 12.45
N LYS A 11 -17.04 -2.35 12.95
CA LYS A 11 -16.83 -2.73 14.36
C LYS A 11 -15.34 -2.84 14.72
N TYR A 12 -14.51 -3.29 13.78
CA TYR A 12 -13.05 -3.40 13.95
C TYR A 12 -12.38 -2.02 13.97
N MET A 13 -12.80 -1.13 13.08
CA MET A 13 -12.30 0.24 13.00
C MET A 13 -12.73 1.08 14.22
N ASN A 14 -13.96 0.88 14.71
CA ASN A 14 -14.48 1.58 15.89
C ASN A 14 -13.86 1.07 17.21
N LYS A 15 -13.46 -0.20 17.31
CA LYS A 15 -12.88 -0.77 18.53
C LYS A 15 -11.48 -0.21 18.82
N ASN A 16 -10.74 0.19 17.78
CA ASN A 16 -9.40 0.78 17.89
C ASN A 16 -9.43 2.31 18.12
N GLN A 17 -10.59 2.96 17.99
CA GLN A 17 -10.76 4.40 18.29
C GLN A 17 -10.99 4.70 19.78
N ALA A 18 -11.28 3.70 20.60
CA ALA A 18 -11.68 3.90 22.00
C ALA A 18 -10.53 4.12 23.00
N SER A 19 -9.26 4.15 22.57
CA SER A 19 -8.08 4.28 23.46
C SER A 19 -7.11 5.41 23.08
N SER A 20 -7.58 6.52 22.47
CA SER A 20 -6.70 7.63 22.14
C SER A 20 -6.96 8.85 23.03
N VAL A 21 -5.95 9.20 23.82
CA VAL A 21 -5.72 10.55 24.35
C VAL A 21 -5.82 11.53 23.17
N ARG A 22 -6.68 12.56 23.29
CA ARG A 22 -6.86 13.58 22.24
C ARG A 22 -5.56 14.34 22.02
N PRO A 23 -4.92 14.27 20.86
CA PRO A 23 -3.87 15.22 20.51
C PRO A 23 -4.52 16.54 20.10
N ASN A 24 -3.94 17.65 20.55
CA ASN A 24 -4.25 19.00 20.07
C ASN A 24 -4.00 19.08 18.57
N THR A 25 -5.05 18.94 17.76
CA THR A 25 -4.95 19.02 16.31
C THR A 25 -5.18 20.45 15.85
N THR A 26 -4.10 21.21 15.68
CA THR A 26 -4.11 22.32 14.72
C THR A 26 -4.04 21.72 13.32
N THR A 27 -5.18 21.54 12.70
CA THR A 27 -5.31 21.09 11.31
C THR A 27 -4.63 22.11 10.39
N PRO A 28 -3.64 21.73 9.55
CA PRO A 28 -3.07 22.67 8.59
C PRO A 28 -4.13 23.10 7.57
N PRO A 29 -4.12 24.38 7.11
CA PRO A 29 -5.23 24.99 6.36
C PRO A 29 -5.42 24.52 4.91
N ASN A 30 -4.89 23.38 4.48
CA ASN A 30 -4.95 22.94 3.08
C ASN A 30 -5.23 21.44 2.88
N GLN A 31 -5.98 20.80 3.78
CA GLN A 31 -6.53 19.46 3.48
C GLN A 31 -7.77 19.62 2.57
N ARG A 32 -7.53 19.79 1.26
CA ARG A 32 -8.58 19.64 0.27
C ARG A 32 -8.98 18.15 0.26
N HIS A 33 -10.18 17.84 0.76
CA HIS A 33 -10.78 16.54 0.52
C HIS A 33 -10.93 16.35 -0.99
N PHE A 34 -10.29 15.33 -1.53
CA PHE A 34 -10.56 14.95 -2.91
C PHE A 34 -12.03 14.56 -3.03
N SER A 35 -12.74 15.11 -4.01
CA SER A 35 -13.95 14.46 -4.49
C SER A 35 -13.59 13.06 -4.98
N PHE A 36 -14.43 12.06 -4.77
CA PHE A 36 -14.20 10.68 -5.17
C PHE A 36 -13.72 10.59 -6.64
N GLN A 37 -12.49 10.10 -6.84
CA GLN A 37 -11.79 10.11 -8.12
C GLN A 37 -11.72 8.70 -8.72
N PRO A 38 -11.67 8.54 -10.06
CA PRO A 38 -11.52 7.22 -10.68
C PRO A 38 -10.18 6.55 -10.37
N LEU A 39 -9.09 7.33 -10.32
CA LEU A 39 -7.73 6.85 -10.07
C LEU A 39 -6.99 7.80 -9.15
N GLY A 40 -6.12 7.28 -8.30
CA GLY A 40 -5.15 8.03 -7.51
C GLY A 40 -3.91 7.23 -7.17
N PHE A 41 -2.86 7.93 -6.75
CA PHE A 41 -1.66 7.30 -6.21
C PHE A 41 -1.65 7.37 -4.69
N VAL A 42 -1.21 6.28 -4.06
CA VAL A 42 -0.92 6.21 -2.63
C VAL A 42 0.56 5.88 -2.47
N ILE A 43 1.31 6.81 -1.88
CA ILE A 43 2.74 6.65 -1.63
C ILE A 43 2.94 6.44 -0.13
N VAL A 44 3.55 5.33 0.26
CA VAL A 44 3.99 5.12 1.64
C VAL A 44 5.41 5.64 1.78
N ARG A 45 5.62 6.56 2.73
CA ARG A 45 6.87 7.29 2.95
C ARG A 45 7.42 7.01 4.34
N CYS A 46 8.74 6.75 4.42
CA CYS A 46 9.46 6.65 5.68
C CYS A 46 10.84 7.33 5.56
N ILE A 47 10.93 8.59 6.00
CA ILE A 47 12.16 9.38 5.95
C ILE A 47 12.98 9.11 7.23
N GLN A 48 14.20 8.58 7.11
CA GLN A 48 15.08 8.33 8.24
C GLN A 48 16.36 9.17 8.21
N ASP A 49 16.76 9.64 7.03
CA ASP A 49 17.99 10.39 6.82
C ASP A 49 17.88 11.38 5.64
N LYS A 50 18.98 12.13 5.38
CA LYS A 50 19.05 13.10 4.26
C LYS A 50 18.91 12.46 2.88
N ARG A 51 19.25 11.17 2.72
CA ARG A 51 19.14 10.44 1.46
C ARG A 51 17.69 10.09 1.21
N THR A 52 17.04 9.44 2.17
CA THR A 52 15.64 9.02 2.08
C THR A 52 14.68 10.20 2.01
N ALA A 53 15.06 11.37 2.55
CA ALA A 53 14.29 12.61 2.46
C ALA A 53 14.02 13.10 1.02
N LYS A 54 14.80 12.63 0.04
CA LYS A 54 14.67 13.04 -1.36
C LYS A 54 13.75 12.13 -2.17
N TYR A 55 13.51 10.88 -1.72
CA TYR A 55 12.85 9.86 -2.53
C TYR A 55 11.39 10.17 -2.80
N TRP A 56 10.60 10.42 -1.77
CA TRP A 56 9.19 10.70 -1.89
C TRP A 56 8.89 11.89 -2.83
N TYR A 57 9.74 12.92 -2.80
CA TYR A 57 9.55 14.09 -3.66
C TYR A 57 9.90 13.78 -5.12
N LYS A 58 10.95 12.99 -5.37
CA LYS A 58 11.27 12.50 -6.72
C LYS A 58 10.16 11.60 -7.25
N SER A 59 9.59 10.73 -6.40
CA SER A 59 8.43 9.90 -6.73
C SER A 59 7.24 10.78 -7.12
N TYR A 60 6.86 11.77 -6.28
CA TYR A 60 5.84 12.76 -6.59
C TYR A 60 6.09 13.45 -7.93
N GLN A 61 7.31 13.95 -8.17
CA GLN A 61 7.64 14.63 -9.42
C GLN A 61 7.52 13.71 -10.64
N SER A 62 7.95 12.46 -10.53
CA SER A 62 7.86 11.48 -11.61
C SER A 62 6.40 11.19 -12.00
N ILE A 63 5.53 11.03 -11.00
CA ILE A 63 4.09 10.86 -11.20
C ILE A 63 3.50 12.13 -11.82
N ARG A 64 3.78 13.29 -11.24
CA ARG A 64 3.19 14.57 -11.67
C ARG A 64 3.54 14.92 -13.11
N ARG A 65 4.73 14.52 -13.57
CA ARG A 65 5.16 14.71 -14.97
C ARG A 65 4.27 13.93 -15.95
N LEU A 66 3.83 12.72 -15.60
CA LEU A 66 3.10 11.81 -16.49
C LEU A 66 1.59 11.85 -16.22
N TYR A 67 1.19 12.21 -15.01
CA TYR A 67 -0.20 12.28 -14.56
C TYR A 67 -0.44 13.61 -13.84
N PRO A 68 -0.49 14.73 -14.57
CA PRO A 68 -0.46 16.08 -13.99
C PRO A 68 -1.61 16.40 -13.05
N SER A 69 -2.80 15.82 -13.27
CA SER A 69 -4.03 16.09 -12.50
C SER A 69 -4.44 14.97 -11.55
N VAL A 70 -3.83 13.76 -11.64
CA VAL A 70 -4.22 12.63 -10.79
C VAL A 70 -3.87 12.92 -9.32
N PRO A 71 -4.78 12.74 -8.36
CA PRO A 71 -4.50 12.99 -6.96
C PRO A 71 -3.47 12.00 -6.39
N ILE A 72 -2.67 12.49 -5.45
CA ILE A 72 -1.65 11.72 -4.74
C ILE A 72 -1.91 11.83 -3.25
N VAL A 73 -1.95 10.70 -2.55
CA VAL A 73 -1.94 10.65 -1.08
C VAL A 73 -0.59 10.12 -0.63
N ILE A 74 0.07 10.83 0.26
CA ILE A 74 1.34 10.44 0.87
C ILE A 74 1.07 10.07 2.33
N ILE A 75 1.30 8.80 2.66
CA ILE A 75 1.14 8.28 4.02
C ILE A 75 2.51 8.25 4.66
N ASP A 76 2.67 8.95 5.77
CA ASP A 76 3.91 9.01 6.52
C ASP A 76 3.97 7.87 7.55
N ASP A 77 4.92 6.96 7.38
CA ASP A 77 5.19 5.86 8.30
C ASP A 77 6.35 6.21 9.23
N ASN A 78 6.07 7.04 10.23
CA ASN A 78 7.02 7.37 11.29
C ASN A 78 8.36 7.96 10.78
N SER A 79 8.28 8.92 9.86
CA SER A 79 9.46 9.66 9.40
C SER A 79 10.09 10.47 10.54
N ASN A 80 11.43 10.59 10.51
CA ASN A 80 12.16 11.44 11.42
C ASN A 80 11.86 12.93 11.13
N PRO A 81 11.27 13.67 12.08
CA PRO A 81 10.83 15.07 11.86
C PRO A 81 11.95 16.02 11.41
N LEU A 82 13.20 15.73 11.78
CA LEU A 82 14.36 16.57 11.42
C LEU A 82 14.61 16.62 9.90
N TYR A 83 14.12 15.65 9.15
CA TYR A 83 14.32 15.57 7.71
C TYR A 83 13.06 15.88 6.90
N ILE A 84 11.94 16.21 7.56
CA ILE A 84 10.70 16.58 6.88
C ILE A 84 10.76 18.05 6.47
N ASN A 85 10.59 18.32 5.18
CA ASN A 85 10.47 19.68 4.65
C ASN A 85 8.99 20.10 4.54
N HIS A 86 8.45 20.68 5.61
CA HIS A 86 7.06 21.14 5.66
C HIS A 86 6.74 22.24 4.65
N LYS A 87 7.71 23.14 4.35
CA LYS A 87 7.54 24.20 3.33
C LYS A 87 7.35 23.57 1.94
N LEU A 88 8.11 22.52 1.62
CA LEU A 88 7.94 21.81 0.36
C LEU A 88 6.57 21.12 0.30
N GLN A 89 6.15 20.48 1.39
CA GLN A 89 4.83 19.81 1.44
C GLN A 89 3.68 20.78 1.16
N SER A 90 3.72 22.00 1.71
CA SER A 90 2.65 23.00 1.51
C SER A 90 2.55 23.54 0.08
N GLN A 91 3.58 23.35 -0.74
CA GLN A 91 3.63 23.81 -2.14
C GLN A 91 3.09 22.77 -3.14
N LEU A 92 2.83 21.54 -2.70
CA LEU A 92 2.40 20.48 -3.62
C LEU A 92 0.93 20.63 -4.01
N THR A 93 0.65 20.40 -5.29
CA THR A 93 -0.68 20.46 -5.85
C THR A 93 -1.30 19.06 -5.94
N HIS A 94 -2.63 18.96 -5.77
CA HIS A 94 -3.36 17.69 -5.83
C HIS A 94 -2.71 16.59 -4.97
N CYS A 95 -2.19 16.98 -3.79
CA CYS A 95 -1.49 16.10 -2.88
C CYS A 95 -2.03 16.25 -1.46
N GLN A 96 -2.26 15.13 -0.79
CA GLN A 96 -2.68 15.06 0.61
C GLN A 96 -1.65 14.28 1.42
N PHE A 97 -1.40 14.71 2.66
CA PHE A 97 -0.54 14.00 3.61
C PHE A 97 -1.38 13.39 4.73
N VAL A 98 -1.05 12.17 5.09
CA VAL A 98 -1.67 11.43 6.20
C VAL A 98 -0.56 10.95 7.12
N GLN A 99 -0.64 11.28 8.40
CA GLN A 99 0.24 10.69 9.41
C GLN A 99 -0.31 9.34 9.83
N SER A 100 0.51 8.29 9.80
CA SER A 100 0.09 6.96 10.22
C SER A 100 -0.13 6.87 11.72
N GLU A 101 -1.21 6.17 12.10
CA GLU A 101 -1.51 5.75 13.48
C GLU A 101 -0.73 4.47 13.86
N TYR A 102 -0.18 3.76 12.85
CA TYR A 102 0.51 2.48 13.01
C TYR A 102 1.97 2.62 12.55
N PRO A 103 2.89 3.02 13.44
CA PRO A 103 4.27 3.23 13.04
C PRO A 103 4.97 1.90 12.67
N ALA A 104 5.83 1.97 11.66
CA ALA A 104 6.62 0.86 11.14
C ALA A 104 5.84 -0.29 10.48
N CYS A 105 4.55 -0.06 10.12
CA CYS A 105 3.76 -1.04 9.39
C CYS A 105 4.04 -1.04 7.87
N GLY A 106 4.73 -0.01 7.35
CA GLY A 106 5.21 0.05 5.97
C GLY A 106 4.10 -0.16 4.94
N GLU A 107 4.31 -1.14 4.11
CA GLU A 107 3.59 -1.40 2.86
C GLU A 107 2.07 -1.55 3.04
N ILE A 108 1.60 -2.16 4.13
CA ILE A 108 0.18 -2.38 4.40
C ILE A 108 -0.60 -1.08 4.65
N LEU A 109 0.10 0.00 5.08
CA LEU A 109 -0.53 1.29 5.39
C LEU A 109 -1.23 1.91 4.18
N GLY A 110 -0.66 1.75 2.99
CA GLY A 110 -1.26 2.25 1.76
C GLY A 110 -2.68 1.72 1.58
N TYR A 111 -2.87 0.45 1.79
CA TYR A 111 -4.17 -0.23 1.66
C TYR A 111 -5.11 0.08 2.82
N TYR A 112 -4.60 0.13 4.06
CA TYR A 112 -5.40 0.47 5.24
C TYR A 112 -6.06 1.84 5.10
N TYR A 113 -5.27 2.86 4.78
CA TYR A 113 -5.80 4.21 4.64
C TYR A 113 -6.65 4.39 3.37
N PHE A 114 -6.33 3.70 2.27
CA PHE A 114 -7.16 3.69 1.09
C PHE A 114 -8.54 3.07 1.38
N LEU A 115 -8.58 1.95 2.10
CA LEU A 115 -9.85 1.35 2.54
C LEU A 115 -10.63 2.29 3.47
N LYS A 116 -9.96 2.90 4.45
CA LYS A 116 -10.56 3.78 5.46
C LYS A 116 -11.20 5.03 4.86
N HIS A 117 -10.53 5.65 3.88
CA HIS A 117 -10.94 6.97 3.36
C HIS A 117 -11.62 6.93 2.00
N ARG A 118 -11.46 5.86 1.24
CA ARG A 118 -12.06 5.69 -0.08
C ARG A 118 -11.88 6.92 -1.01
N TRP A 119 -10.67 7.47 -1.10
CA TRP A 119 -10.39 8.66 -1.94
C TRP A 119 -10.64 8.41 -3.42
N PHE A 120 -10.49 7.15 -3.89
CA PHE A 120 -10.49 6.76 -5.29
C PHE A 120 -11.36 5.53 -5.52
N GLN A 121 -11.70 5.26 -6.79
CA GLN A 121 -12.23 3.96 -7.19
C GLN A 121 -11.10 2.93 -7.25
N LYS A 122 -9.92 3.38 -7.74
CA LYS A 122 -8.71 2.58 -7.95
C LYS A 122 -7.49 3.32 -7.42
N ALA A 123 -6.61 2.62 -6.73
CA ALA A 123 -5.35 3.17 -6.25
C ALA A 123 -4.15 2.45 -6.87
N VAL A 124 -3.11 3.23 -7.20
CA VAL A 124 -1.75 2.74 -7.44
C VAL A 124 -0.98 2.91 -6.14
N VAL A 125 -0.73 1.81 -5.41
CA VAL A 125 -0.02 1.82 -4.14
C VAL A 125 1.45 1.51 -4.38
N ILE A 126 2.34 2.43 -4.03
CA ILE A 126 3.79 2.32 -4.26
C ILE A 126 4.58 2.86 -3.07
N HIS A 127 5.86 2.49 -3.01
CA HIS A 127 6.81 3.09 -2.08
C HIS A 127 7.33 4.43 -2.57
N ASP A 128 7.85 5.23 -1.67
CA ASP A 128 8.45 6.53 -1.94
C ASP A 128 9.74 6.47 -2.79
N SER A 129 10.37 5.30 -2.88
CA SER A 129 11.56 5.05 -3.70
C SER A 129 11.25 4.61 -5.14
N VAL A 130 9.97 4.55 -5.54
CA VAL A 130 9.55 4.19 -6.89
C VAL A 130 9.37 5.44 -7.74
N PHE A 131 9.95 5.45 -8.95
CA PHE A 131 9.89 6.57 -9.89
C PHE A 131 9.27 6.11 -11.21
N ILE A 132 8.11 6.66 -11.57
CA ILE A 132 7.43 6.34 -12.82
C ILE A 132 8.14 7.05 -13.97
N ARG A 133 8.68 6.28 -14.93
CA ARG A 133 9.50 6.83 -16.04
C ARG A 133 8.73 6.95 -17.36
N ALA A 134 7.71 6.14 -17.55
CA ALA A 134 6.86 6.14 -18.74
C ALA A 134 5.38 6.09 -18.33
N HIS A 135 4.50 6.54 -19.22
CA HIS A 135 3.06 6.44 -18.99
C HIS A 135 2.62 4.97 -18.99
N VAL A 136 1.81 4.60 -18.01
CA VAL A 136 1.19 3.29 -17.85
C VAL A 136 -0.32 3.48 -17.73
N ASP A 137 -1.10 2.73 -18.45
CA ASP A 137 -2.57 2.73 -18.29
C ASP A 137 -2.99 1.93 -17.06
N PHE A 138 -2.88 2.56 -15.88
CA PHE A 138 -3.31 1.95 -14.63
C PHE A 138 -4.82 1.77 -14.54
N GLN A 139 -5.61 2.47 -15.36
CA GLN A 139 -7.07 2.29 -15.39
C GLN A 139 -7.45 0.91 -15.93
N ALA A 140 -6.69 0.37 -16.88
CA ALA A 140 -6.90 -0.97 -17.44
C ALA A 140 -6.59 -2.11 -16.45
N CYS A 141 -5.92 -1.81 -15.33
CA CYS A 141 -5.58 -2.81 -14.31
C CYS A 141 -6.76 -3.03 -13.36
N SER A 142 -7.49 -4.14 -13.48
CA SER A 142 -8.68 -4.43 -12.65
C SER A 142 -8.85 -5.95 -12.49
N PRO A 143 -9.33 -6.45 -11.35
CA PRO A 143 -9.59 -5.71 -10.11
C PRO A 143 -8.34 -5.45 -9.29
N VAL A 144 -7.25 -6.18 -9.54
CA VAL A 144 -5.93 -6.03 -8.94
C VAL A 144 -4.86 -6.43 -9.94
N ARG A 145 -3.69 -5.75 -9.90
CA ARG A 145 -2.49 -6.14 -10.64
C ARG A 145 -1.25 -5.69 -9.87
N PHE A 146 -0.28 -6.58 -9.67
CA PHE A 146 0.96 -6.22 -8.99
C PHE A 146 1.79 -5.25 -9.84
N ILE A 147 2.56 -4.37 -9.22
CA ILE A 147 3.55 -3.58 -9.97
C ILE A 147 4.67 -4.51 -10.43
N TRP A 148 5.28 -5.25 -9.51
CA TRP A 148 6.20 -6.34 -9.80
C TRP A 148 5.78 -7.60 -9.06
N GLN A 149 5.98 -8.73 -9.70
CA GLN A 149 5.91 -10.03 -9.05
C GLN A 149 7.27 -10.45 -8.51
N ILE A 150 7.27 -11.42 -7.60
CA ILE A 150 8.44 -12.17 -7.15
C ILE A 150 8.12 -13.66 -7.10
N GLU A 151 9.15 -14.47 -7.25
CA GLU A 151 9.04 -15.90 -6.99
C GLU A 151 8.71 -16.19 -5.52
N THR A 152 8.06 -17.32 -5.28
CA THR A 152 7.62 -17.74 -3.95
C THR A 152 8.64 -18.60 -3.22
N LYS A 153 9.61 -19.18 -3.93
CA LYS A 153 10.57 -20.15 -3.38
C LYS A 153 11.87 -19.44 -2.94
N GLY A 154 12.37 -19.81 -1.76
CA GLY A 154 13.72 -19.44 -1.30
C GLY A 154 13.84 -18.16 -0.45
N PHE A 155 12.76 -17.37 -0.30
CA PHE A 155 12.77 -16.14 0.51
C PHE A 155 11.61 -16.07 1.49
N ASP A 156 10.85 -17.16 1.64
CA ASP A 156 9.69 -17.26 2.50
C ASP A 156 10.06 -17.52 3.96
N ASP A 157 9.34 -16.91 4.86
CA ASP A 157 9.36 -17.14 6.30
C ASP A 157 8.12 -17.95 6.66
N ILE A 158 8.17 -19.26 6.36
CA ILE A 158 7.00 -20.15 6.42
C ILE A 158 6.31 -20.09 7.77
N GLU A 159 7.09 -20.08 8.87
CA GLU A 159 6.56 -20.05 10.23
C GLU A 159 5.74 -18.78 10.49
N LEU A 160 6.36 -17.60 10.27
CA LEU A 160 5.72 -16.33 10.52
C LEU A 160 4.57 -16.06 9.54
N GLU A 161 4.72 -16.42 8.27
CA GLU A 161 3.66 -16.26 7.26
C GLU A 161 2.45 -17.12 7.59
N THR A 162 2.65 -18.36 8.04
CA THR A 162 1.58 -19.26 8.47
C THR A 162 0.87 -18.72 9.72
N GLU A 163 1.62 -18.23 10.71
CA GLU A 163 1.06 -17.60 11.92
C GLU A 163 0.17 -16.41 11.56
N LEU A 164 0.66 -15.51 10.72
CA LEU A 164 -0.09 -14.32 10.31
C LEU A 164 -1.34 -14.70 9.48
N LEU A 165 -1.23 -15.66 8.56
CA LEU A 165 -2.37 -16.15 7.78
C LEU A 165 -3.44 -16.80 8.66
N GLN A 166 -3.06 -17.54 9.69
CA GLN A 166 -4.02 -18.10 10.67
C GLN A 166 -4.81 -17.00 11.39
N LYS A 167 -4.15 -15.92 11.78
CA LYS A 167 -4.79 -14.76 12.43
C LYS A 167 -5.70 -13.97 11.48
N ILE A 168 -5.32 -13.86 10.22
CA ILE A 168 -6.13 -13.23 9.17
C ILE A 168 -7.38 -14.06 8.90
N GLY A 169 -7.18 -15.38 8.65
CA GLY A 169 -8.23 -16.36 8.44
C GLY A 169 -7.68 -17.61 7.78
N GLY A 170 -7.87 -18.76 8.43
CA GLY A 170 -7.25 -20.03 8.04
C GLY A 170 -7.59 -20.56 6.63
N SER A 171 -8.60 -19.99 5.97
CA SER A 171 -8.97 -20.37 4.59
C SER A 171 -7.91 -20.10 3.53
N TYR A 172 -6.92 -19.25 3.85
CA TYR A 172 -5.83 -18.92 2.93
C TYR A 172 -4.68 -19.93 2.93
N LEU A 173 -4.57 -20.79 3.96
CA LEU A 173 -3.42 -21.67 4.17
C LEU A 173 -3.27 -22.71 3.06
N SER A 174 -4.36 -23.33 2.63
CA SER A 174 -4.31 -24.34 1.56
C SER A 174 -3.79 -23.76 0.23
N LEU A 175 -4.13 -22.51 -0.08
CA LEU A 175 -3.58 -21.84 -1.26
C LEU A 175 -2.11 -21.42 -1.02
N TYR A 176 -1.78 -20.96 0.18
CA TYR A 176 -0.40 -20.58 0.54
C TYR A 176 0.58 -21.77 0.38
N GLU A 177 0.16 -22.97 0.74
CA GLU A 177 0.96 -24.20 0.62
C GLU A 177 1.18 -24.62 -0.84
N ASP A 178 0.24 -24.31 -1.73
CA ASP A 178 0.34 -24.63 -3.17
C ASP A 178 1.09 -23.51 -3.93
N LYS A 179 2.43 -23.52 -3.77
CA LYS A 179 3.32 -22.48 -4.30
C LYS A 179 3.30 -22.31 -5.84
N ASP A 180 2.74 -23.25 -6.55
CA ASP A 180 2.65 -23.18 -8.02
C ASP A 180 1.44 -22.35 -8.49
N LYS A 181 0.44 -22.14 -7.62
CA LYS A 181 -0.79 -21.40 -7.93
C LYS A 181 -0.74 -19.90 -7.73
N TRP A 182 0.34 -19.36 -7.18
CA TRP A 182 0.45 -17.93 -6.92
C TRP A 182 1.89 -17.44 -7.07
N ARG A 183 2.07 -16.14 -7.09
CA ARG A 183 3.37 -15.45 -7.07
C ARG A 183 3.31 -14.35 -6.02
N GLY A 184 4.47 -13.98 -5.44
CA GLY A 184 4.54 -12.89 -4.48
C GLY A 184 4.33 -11.51 -5.13
N CYS A 185 3.91 -10.54 -4.33
CA CYS A 185 3.77 -9.15 -4.72
C CYS A 185 4.95 -8.34 -4.14
N PHE A 186 5.94 -8.03 -4.95
CA PHE A 186 7.13 -7.33 -4.48
C PHE A 186 6.80 -5.99 -3.83
N GLY A 187 7.29 -5.80 -2.59
CA GLY A 187 7.04 -4.61 -1.79
C GLY A 187 5.56 -4.34 -1.52
N VAL A 188 4.68 -5.33 -1.70
CA VAL A 188 3.21 -5.16 -1.61
C VAL A 188 2.73 -4.00 -2.50
N MET A 189 3.34 -3.78 -3.66
CA MET A 189 2.99 -2.69 -4.56
C MET A 189 2.05 -3.16 -5.66
N ALA A 190 0.84 -2.58 -5.70
CA ALA A 190 -0.18 -2.99 -6.66
C ALA A 190 -1.07 -1.84 -7.12
N VAL A 191 -1.69 -2.03 -8.27
CA VAL A 191 -2.90 -1.32 -8.67
C VAL A 191 -4.09 -2.12 -8.17
N ILE A 192 -5.03 -1.49 -7.48
CA ILE A 192 -6.14 -2.21 -6.85
C ILE A 192 -7.43 -1.39 -6.84
N ASP A 193 -8.54 -2.04 -7.17
CA ASP A 193 -9.87 -1.46 -7.03
C ASP A 193 -10.30 -1.43 -5.56
N HIS A 194 -10.93 -0.34 -5.12
CA HIS A 194 -11.41 -0.21 -3.74
C HIS A 194 -12.36 -1.35 -3.35
N ASP A 195 -13.31 -1.70 -4.24
CA ASP A 195 -14.30 -2.75 -3.96
C ASP A 195 -13.66 -4.15 -3.89
N PHE A 196 -12.52 -4.36 -4.56
CA PHE A 196 -11.72 -5.57 -4.40
C PHE A 196 -11.00 -5.57 -3.04
N LEU A 197 -10.39 -4.44 -2.65
CA LEU A 197 -9.73 -4.30 -1.36
C LEU A 197 -10.68 -4.52 -0.18
N VAL A 198 -11.96 -4.16 -0.31
CA VAL A 198 -13.00 -4.45 0.70
C VAL A 198 -13.10 -5.94 0.99
N LYS A 199 -12.95 -6.82 -0.01
CA LYS A 199 -12.97 -8.28 0.18
C LYS A 199 -11.77 -8.77 0.98
N MET A 200 -10.65 -8.04 0.92
CA MET A 200 -9.39 -8.35 1.61
C MET A 200 -9.28 -7.70 3.00
N GLY A 201 -10.35 -7.09 3.50
CA GLY A 201 -10.35 -6.32 4.75
C GLY A 201 -9.83 -7.08 5.98
N ASP A 202 -9.93 -8.41 5.98
CA ASP A 202 -9.39 -9.28 7.04
C ASP A 202 -7.87 -9.17 7.19
N MET A 203 -7.14 -8.75 6.16
CA MET A 203 -5.69 -8.47 6.21
C MET A 203 -5.31 -7.51 7.35
N PHE A 204 -6.19 -6.57 7.69
CA PHE A 204 -5.91 -5.56 8.71
C PHE A 204 -6.07 -6.06 10.16
N LYS A 205 -6.49 -7.31 10.36
CA LYS A 205 -6.49 -7.94 11.70
C LYS A 205 -5.10 -7.99 12.31
N VAL A 206 -4.06 -8.09 11.47
CA VAL A 206 -2.66 -8.21 11.91
C VAL A 206 -1.89 -6.88 11.84
N ILE A 207 -2.53 -5.75 11.51
CA ILE A 207 -1.82 -4.47 11.33
C ILE A 207 -1.03 -4.06 12.58
N GLY A 208 -1.54 -4.30 13.78
CA GLY A 208 -0.85 -4.01 15.03
C GLY A 208 0.35 -4.92 15.34
N GLU A 209 0.51 -6.00 14.59
CA GLU A 209 1.60 -6.98 14.76
C GLU A 209 2.77 -6.71 13.80
N ILE A 210 2.53 -5.96 12.72
CA ILE A 210 3.55 -5.59 11.74
C ILE A 210 4.47 -4.52 12.34
N LYS A 211 5.63 -4.93 12.91
CA LYS A 211 6.54 -4.03 13.64
C LYS A 211 7.99 -4.10 13.18
N SER A 212 8.29 -4.97 12.23
CA SER A 212 9.67 -5.18 11.79
C SER A 212 9.74 -5.40 10.29
N ARG A 213 10.96 -5.28 9.73
CA ARG A 213 11.21 -5.61 8.33
C ARG A 213 10.83 -7.07 8.01
N ARG A 214 11.06 -8.00 8.95
CA ARG A 214 10.68 -9.42 8.80
C ARG A 214 9.17 -9.57 8.57
N HIS A 215 8.34 -8.91 9.41
CA HIS A 215 6.89 -8.91 9.22
C HIS A 215 6.47 -8.29 7.88
N ARG A 216 7.09 -7.15 7.51
CA ARG A 216 6.74 -6.49 6.24
C ARG A 216 7.08 -7.36 5.03
N SER A 217 8.24 -8.03 5.04
CA SER A 217 8.58 -8.98 3.97
C SER A 217 7.58 -10.13 3.84
N CYS A 218 7.05 -10.65 4.94
CA CYS A 218 5.98 -11.67 4.91
C CYS A 218 4.71 -11.16 4.21
N MET A 219 4.41 -9.86 4.35
CA MET A 219 3.21 -9.29 3.71
C MET A 219 3.25 -9.34 2.18
N GLU A 220 4.42 -9.44 1.56
CA GLU A 220 4.54 -9.61 0.10
C GLU A 220 3.88 -10.90 -0.39
N ARG A 221 3.95 -11.94 0.41
CA ARG A 221 3.36 -13.27 0.12
C ARG A 221 1.93 -13.37 0.64
N ILE A 222 1.67 -12.87 1.85
CA ILE A 222 0.34 -12.87 2.46
C ILE A 222 -0.64 -12.08 1.59
N PHE A 223 -0.29 -10.85 1.20
CA PHE A 223 -1.11 -10.03 0.31
C PHE A 223 -1.38 -10.72 -1.02
N ALA A 224 -0.35 -11.33 -1.60
CA ALA A 224 -0.48 -12.06 -2.85
C ALA A 224 -1.44 -13.24 -2.73
N VAL A 225 -1.28 -14.11 -1.73
CA VAL A 225 -2.18 -15.24 -1.48
C VAL A 225 -3.62 -14.79 -1.32
N MET A 226 -3.86 -13.71 -0.59
CA MET A 226 -5.19 -13.14 -0.44
C MET A 226 -5.76 -12.63 -1.78
N CYS A 227 -4.93 -11.98 -2.61
CA CYS A 227 -5.32 -11.56 -3.96
C CYS A 227 -5.74 -12.77 -4.81
N PHE A 228 -4.92 -13.81 -4.84
CA PHE A 228 -5.21 -15.03 -5.62
C PHE A 228 -6.43 -15.80 -5.10
N HIS A 229 -6.64 -15.82 -3.79
CA HIS A 229 -7.84 -16.44 -3.20
C HIS A 229 -9.13 -15.75 -3.69
N HIS A 230 -9.13 -14.42 -3.78
CA HIS A 230 -10.31 -13.66 -4.22
C HIS A 230 -10.39 -13.46 -5.73
N TYR A 231 -9.29 -13.67 -6.44
CA TYR A 231 -9.20 -13.52 -7.90
C TYR A 231 -8.18 -14.53 -8.48
N PRO A 232 -8.59 -15.82 -8.66
CA PRO A 232 -7.71 -16.87 -9.19
C PRO A 232 -7.15 -16.58 -10.59
N ASP A 233 -7.88 -15.82 -11.42
CA ASP A 233 -7.46 -15.45 -12.78
C ASP A 233 -6.30 -14.44 -12.79
N LEU A 234 -5.88 -13.94 -11.62
CA LEU A 234 -4.77 -13.00 -11.51
C LEU A 234 -3.48 -13.52 -12.17
N LEU A 235 -3.25 -14.83 -12.17
CA LEU A 235 -2.05 -15.44 -12.74
C LEU A 235 -1.89 -15.13 -14.24
N SER A 236 -2.98 -14.96 -14.98
CA SER A 236 -2.96 -14.61 -16.42
C SER A 236 -2.60 -13.14 -16.69
N HIS A 237 -2.69 -12.28 -15.67
CA HIS A 237 -2.45 -10.83 -15.77
C HIS A 237 -1.69 -10.28 -14.57
N LEU A 238 -0.65 -10.98 -14.15
CA LEU A 238 -0.07 -10.92 -12.82
C LEU A 238 0.50 -9.56 -12.45
N SER A 239 1.34 -8.97 -13.31
CA SER A 239 2.06 -7.74 -12.99
C SER A 239 2.11 -6.76 -14.15
N VAL A 240 2.36 -5.48 -13.82
CA VAL A 240 2.52 -4.39 -14.80
C VAL A 240 3.92 -4.40 -15.39
N MET A 241 4.95 -4.73 -14.57
CA MET A 241 6.35 -4.58 -14.89
C MET A 241 7.12 -5.91 -14.95
N GLY A 242 6.46 -7.06 -14.81
CA GLY A 242 7.10 -8.38 -14.84
C GLY A 242 7.71 -8.79 -13.50
N ASP A 243 8.69 -9.69 -13.56
CA ASP A 243 9.41 -10.17 -12.39
C ASP A 243 10.51 -9.18 -11.98
N ILE A 244 10.59 -8.88 -10.69
CA ILE A 244 11.58 -7.92 -10.19
C ILE A 244 13.03 -8.42 -10.38
N HIS A 245 13.25 -9.73 -10.42
CA HIS A 245 14.58 -10.33 -10.62
C HIS A 245 15.10 -10.18 -12.05
N GLU A 246 14.23 -9.87 -13.03
CA GLU A 246 14.64 -9.56 -14.40
C GLU A 246 15.32 -8.19 -14.52
N TYR A 247 15.20 -7.35 -13.49
CA TYR A 247 15.84 -6.04 -13.45
C TYR A 247 17.25 -6.17 -12.88
N PRO A 248 18.27 -5.52 -13.50
CA PRO A 248 19.63 -5.56 -13.00
C PRO A 248 19.65 -5.08 -11.54
N LEU A 249 20.36 -5.84 -10.70
CA LEU A 249 20.53 -5.58 -9.26
C LEU A 249 21.36 -4.30 -9.01
N GLY A 250 20.91 -3.21 -9.50
CA GLY A 250 21.32 -1.87 -9.13
C GLY A 250 20.13 -1.21 -8.45
N TRP A 251 19.68 -1.78 -7.35
CA TRP A 251 18.53 -1.32 -6.58
C TRP A 251 18.66 0.17 -6.28
N GLY A 252 18.28 1.00 -7.24
CA GLY A 252 17.86 2.36 -6.99
C GLY A 252 18.85 3.33 -6.34
N TYR A 253 20.14 3.09 -6.45
CA TYR A 253 21.16 3.98 -5.90
C TYR A 253 21.92 4.74 -7.02
N THR A 254 21.17 5.29 -7.98
CA THR A 254 21.71 6.31 -8.89
C THR A 254 20.96 7.60 -8.71
#